data_44e60e3eebba3cf3ea0c9fcf1c6acfe0
#
_entry.id   44e60e3eebba3cf3ea0c9fcf1c6acfe0
#
_cell.length_a   1.000
_cell.length_b   1.000
_cell.length_c   1.000
_cell.angle_alpha   90.00
_cell.angle_beta   90.00
_cell.angle_gamma   90.00
#
_symmetry.space_group_name_H-M   'P 1'
#
loop_
_entity.id
_entity.type
_entity.pdbx_description
1 polymer ?
#
loop_
_entity_poly.entity_id
_entity_poly.type
_entity_poly.pdbx_seq_one_letter_code
_entity_poly.pdbx_strand_id
1 'polypeptide(L)'
;YARGALALAGASPELRQLSDPHMTVAIANPATAPYGRAAMEVLQRKEFSAGNDRKLVRGNNVVQAYQFLISGAVDLALVAKSIAADSAIEIPQQWHQPLRQKALVLRTHPALDAYLNWVRSDTVRSMILDAGYRSCP
;
A
#
# COMPACT_ATOMS: atom_id res chain seq x y z
N TYR A 1 10.29 -6.28 10.32
CA TYR A 1 9.28 -6.91 11.19
C TYR A 1 7.97 -7.20 10.46
N ALA A 2 7.68 -6.51 9.37
CA ALA A 2 6.49 -6.71 8.55
C ALA A 2 6.76 -6.36 7.08
N ARG A 3 5.89 -6.80 6.18
CA ARG A 3 5.80 -6.31 4.81
C ARG A 3 4.46 -5.59 4.63
N GLY A 4 4.50 -4.41 4.02
CA GLY A 4 3.30 -3.73 3.59
C GLY A 4 2.63 -4.49 2.45
N ALA A 5 1.31 -4.37 2.37
CA ALA A 5 0.51 -4.85 1.25
C ALA A 5 -0.07 -3.66 0.51
N LEU A 6 0.08 -3.63 -0.82
CA LEU A 6 -0.58 -2.66 -1.69
C LEU A 6 -2.00 -3.14 -1.98
N ALA A 7 -2.95 -2.25 -2.04
CA ALA A 7 -4.35 -2.58 -2.36
C ALA A 7 -4.96 -1.56 -3.32
N LEU A 8 -5.86 -2.03 -4.16
CA LEU A 8 -6.74 -1.22 -5.00
C LEU A 8 -8.03 -0.94 -4.23
N ALA A 9 -8.30 0.32 -3.96
CA ALA A 9 -9.51 0.81 -3.31
C ALA A 9 -10.40 1.58 -4.29
N GLY A 10 -11.70 1.51 -4.09
CA GLY A 10 -12.73 2.17 -4.90
C GLY A 10 -14.12 1.77 -4.39
N ALA A 11 -15.18 2.28 -5.01
CA ALA A 11 -16.56 1.93 -4.64
C ALA A 11 -16.86 0.44 -4.88
N SER A 12 -16.40 -0.09 -6.01
CA SER A 12 -16.46 -1.52 -6.38
C SER A 12 -15.18 -1.86 -7.14
N PRO A 13 -14.04 -2.02 -6.44
CA PRO A 13 -12.75 -2.13 -7.10
C PRO A 13 -12.62 -3.48 -7.82
N GLU A 14 -12.10 -3.41 -9.05
CA GLU A 14 -11.71 -4.58 -9.85
C GLU A 14 -10.38 -4.29 -10.53
N LEU A 15 -9.46 -5.24 -10.54
CA LEU A 15 -8.12 -5.04 -11.14
C LEU A 15 -8.17 -4.65 -12.63
N ARG A 16 -9.17 -5.15 -13.36
CA ARG A 16 -9.35 -4.79 -14.78
C ARG A 16 -9.59 -3.30 -15.02
N GLN A 17 -10.13 -2.57 -14.04
CA GLN A 17 -10.35 -1.12 -14.13
C GLN A 17 -9.03 -0.34 -14.28
N LEU A 18 -7.90 -0.93 -13.89
CA LEU A 18 -6.57 -0.35 -14.14
C LEU A 18 -6.20 -0.33 -15.65
N SER A 19 -6.94 -1.03 -16.50
CA SER A 19 -6.81 -0.96 -17.96
C SER A 19 -7.69 0.10 -18.62
N ASP A 20 -8.58 0.73 -17.85
CA ASP A 20 -9.50 1.75 -18.37
C ASP A 20 -8.83 3.13 -18.36
N PRO A 21 -8.62 3.76 -19.56
CA PRO A 21 -8.02 5.09 -19.63
C PRO A 21 -8.93 6.21 -19.07
N HIS A 22 -10.22 5.96 -18.89
CA HIS A 22 -11.17 6.94 -18.34
C HIS A 22 -11.20 6.97 -16.82
N MET A 23 -10.66 5.95 -16.15
CA MET A 23 -10.57 5.92 -14.69
C MET A 23 -9.51 6.89 -14.19
N THR A 24 -9.87 7.66 -13.17
CA THR A 24 -8.90 8.48 -12.43
C THR A 24 -8.34 7.68 -11.25
N VAL A 25 -7.03 7.65 -11.11
CA VAL A 25 -6.34 6.82 -10.10
C VAL A 25 -5.45 7.68 -9.21
N ALA A 26 -5.64 7.60 -7.90
CA ALA A 26 -4.74 8.22 -6.93
C ALA A 26 -3.63 7.25 -6.51
N ILE A 27 -2.42 7.78 -6.41
CA ILE A 27 -1.25 7.09 -5.87
C ILE A 27 -0.46 8.04 -4.95
N ALA A 28 0.33 7.50 -4.04
CA ALA A 28 1.35 8.29 -3.36
C ALA A 28 2.45 8.71 -4.35
N ASN A 29 3.15 9.81 -4.08
CA ASN A 29 4.24 10.28 -4.94
C ASN A 29 5.36 9.22 -5.03
N PRO A 30 5.63 8.64 -6.20
CA PRO A 30 6.62 7.57 -6.36
C PRO A 30 8.07 8.03 -6.10
N ALA A 31 8.35 9.33 -6.20
CA ALA A 31 9.67 9.86 -5.91
C ALA A 31 10.03 9.76 -4.41
N THR A 32 9.03 9.86 -3.53
CA THR A 32 9.25 9.97 -2.08
C THR A 32 8.62 8.84 -1.26
N ALA A 33 7.63 8.13 -1.82
CA ALA A 33 6.85 7.13 -1.09
C ALA A 33 7.04 5.72 -1.67
N PRO A 34 7.42 4.71 -0.85
CA PRO A 34 7.57 3.32 -1.29
C PRO A 34 6.29 2.74 -1.92
N TYR A 35 5.12 3.05 -1.35
CA TYR A 35 3.82 2.63 -1.91
C TYR A 35 3.54 3.27 -3.27
N GLY A 36 4.00 4.51 -3.50
CA GLY A 36 3.89 5.16 -4.81
C GLY A 36 4.75 4.47 -5.87
N ARG A 37 5.96 4.03 -5.52
CA ARG A 37 6.81 3.22 -6.42
C ARG A 37 6.15 1.89 -6.75
N ALA A 38 5.66 1.18 -5.73
CA ALA A 38 4.95 -0.09 -5.92
C ALA A 38 3.70 0.09 -6.81
N ALA A 39 2.92 1.16 -6.60
CA ALA A 39 1.77 1.49 -7.44
C ALA A 39 2.17 1.72 -8.91
N MET A 40 3.27 2.44 -9.17
CA MET A 40 3.78 2.64 -10.52
C MET A 40 4.24 1.35 -11.18
N GLU A 41 4.92 0.46 -10.44
CA GLU A 41 5.31 -0.87 -10.95
C GLU A 41 4.08 -1.67 -11.40
N VAL A 42 3.00 -1.63 -10.62
CA VAL A 42 1.72 -2.28 -11.00
C VAL A 42 1.12 -1.65 -12.25
N LEU A 43 1.00 -0.32 -12.29
CA LEU A 43 0.38 0.40 -13.42
C LEU A 43 1.16 0.25 -14.73
N GLN A 44 2.47 0.02 -14.68
CA GLN A 44 3.34 -0.18 -15.83
C GLN A 44 3.32 -1.61 -16.38
N ARG A 45 2.61 -2.53 -15.74
CA ARG A 45 2.47 -3.90 -16.23
C ARG A 45 1.76 -3.93 -17.57
N LYS A 46 2.19 -4.86 -18.44
CA LYS A 46 1.66 -4.99 -19.80
C LYS A 46 0.13 -5.18 -19.83
N GLU A 47 -0.42 -5.92 -18.89
CA GLU A 47 -1.86 -6.13 -18.79
C GLU A 47 -2.69 -4.87 -18.55
N PHE A 48 -2.07 -3.80 -18.04
CA PHE A 48 -2.71 -2.51 -17.76
C PHE A 48 -2.32 -1.40 -18.74
N SER A 49 -1.62 -1.74 -19.83
CA SER A 49 -1.10 -0.77 -20.80
C SER A 49 -2.22 0.01 -21.53
N ALA A 50 -3.41 -0.56 -21.70
CA ALA A 50 -4.55 0.14 -22.27
C ALA A 50 -4.97 1.38 -21.45
N GLY A 51 -4.68 1.39 -20.15
CA GLY A 51 -4.94 2.52 -19.27
C GLY A 51 -3.76 3.50 -19.12
N ASN A 52 -2.75 3.49 -19.99
CA ASN A 52 -1.58 4.37 -19.83
C ASN A 52 -1.93 5.86 -19.93
N ASP A 53 -3.00 6.22 -20.62
CA ASP A 53 -3.50 7.60 -20.74
C ASP A 53 -4.41 8.01 -19.55
N ARG A 54 -4.62 7.12 -18.57
CA ARG A 54 -5.42 7.44 -17.40
C ARG A 54 -4.87 8.64 -16.63
N LYS A 55 -5.76 9.41 -16.03
CA LYS A 55 -5.38 10.52 -15.16
C LYS A 55 -4.85 9.98 -13.82
N LEU A 56 -3.58 10.26 -13.52
CA LEU A 56 -2.98 9.98 -12.22
C LEU A 56 -2.99 11.22 -11.33
N VAL A 57 -3.55 11.08 -10.12
CA VAL A 57 -3.49 12.08 -9.06
C VAL A 57 -2.46 11.62 -8.01
N ARG A 58 -1.49 12.48 -7.70
CA ARG A 58 -0.40 12.14 -6.79
C ARG A 58 -0.58 12.85 -5.45
N GLY A 59 -0.69 12.07 -4.38
CA GLY A 59 -0.63 12.56 -3.01
C GLY A 59 0.81 12.55 -2.48
N ASN A 60 1.12 13.40 -1.50
CA ASN A 60 2.43 13.42 -0.85
C ASN A 60 2.73 12.09 -0.11
N ASN A 61 1.69 11.38 0.30
CA ASN A 61 1.77 10.08 0.97
C ASN A 61 0.53 9.23 0.68
N VAL A 62 0.49 7.99 1.18
CA VAL A 62 -0.63 7.05 0.95
C VAL A 62 -1.93 7.51 1.60
N VAL A 63 -1.88 8.23 2.71
CA VAL A 63 -3.07 8.74 3.39
C VAL A 63 -3.75 9.80 2.52
N GLN A 64 -2.97 10.73 1.95
CA GLN A 64 -3.50 11.74 1.06
C GLN A 64 -4.06 11.13 -0.23
N ALA A 65 -3.40 10.12 -0.80
CA ALA A 65 -3.94 9.40 -1.95
C ALA A 65 -5.30 8.75 -1.62
N TYR A 66 -5.45 8.17 -0.44
CA TYR A 66 -6.70 7.61 0.02
C TYR A 66 -7.78 8.68 0.27
N GLN A 67 -7.39 9.84 0.80
CA GLN A 67 -8.30 10.98 0.99
C GLN A 67 -8.89 11.48 -0.33
N PHE A 68 -8.14 11.48 -1.43
CA PHE A 68 -8.69 11.81 -2.76
C PHE A 68 -9.79 10.85 -3.18
N LEU A 69 -9.68 9.56 -2.86
CA LEU A 69 -10.74 8.58 -3.11
C LEU A 69 -11.97 8.86 -2.23
N ILE A 70 -11.76 9.04 -0.93
CA ILE A 70 -12.86 9.28 0.03
C ILE A 70 -13.64 10.55 -0.29
N SER A 71 -12.95 11.58 -0.78
CA SER A 71 -13.60 12.85 -1.19
C SER A 71 -14.30 12.77 -2.56
N GLY A 72 -14.19 11.65 -3.27
CA GLY A 72 -14.75 11.51 -4.62
C GLY A 72 -13.96 12.23 -5.71
N ALA A 73 -12.74 12.67 -5.43
CA ALA A 73 -11.89 13.35 -6.42
C ALA A 73 -11.28 12.38 -7.45
N VAL A 74 -11.26 11.10 -7.16
CA VAL A 74 -10.78 10.02 -8.04
C VAL A 74 -11.69 8.80 -7.93
N ASP A 75 -11.65 7.92 -8.94
CA ASP A 75 -12.44 6.68 -8.99
C ASP A 75 -11.78 5.55 -8.21
N LEU A 76 -10.45 5.48 -8.27
CA LEU A 76 -9.63 4.42 -7.69
C LEU A 76 -8.43 4.99 -6.95
N ALA A 77 -7.91 4.23 -6.00
CA ALA A 77 -6.64 4.54 -5.34
C ALA A 77 -5.81 3.27 -5.11
N LEU A 78 -4.51 3.33 -5.41
CA LEU A 78 -3.54 2.31 -5.03
C LEU A 78 -2.83 2.76 -3.74
N VAL A 79 -3.18 2.12 -2.62
CA VAL A 79 -2.80 2.54 -1.27
C VAL A 79 -2.38 1.36 -0.41
N ALA A 80 -1.95 1.63 0.83
CA ALA A 80 -1.67 0.55 1.78
C ALA A 80 -2.95 -0.18 2.18
N LYS A 81 -2.93 -1.52 2.20
CA LYS A 81 -4.08 -2.33 2.65
C LYS A 81 -4.48 -1.98 4.08
N SER A 82 -3.52 -1.63 4.93
CA SER A 82 -3.74 -1.26 6.33
C SER A 82 -4.59 0.01 6.56
N ILE A 83 -4.79 0.85 5.54
CA ILE A 83 -5.63 2.05 5.64
C ILE A 83 -6.87 1.98 4.74
N ALA A 84 -6.93 1.00 3.85
CA ALA A 84 -8.04 0.85 2.92
C ALA A 84 -9.24 0.14 3.58
N ALA A 85 -10.43 0.37 3.04
CA ALA A 85 -11.63 -0.37 3.45
C ALA A 85 -11.49 -1.88 3.18
N ASP A 86 -12.28 -2.70 3.86
CA ASP A 86 -12.26 -4.16 3.72
C ASP A 86 -12.54 -4.63 2.29
N SER A 87 -13.34 -3.86 1.54
CA SER A 87 -13.64 -4.10 0.11
C SER A 87 -12.45 -3.92 -0.82
N ALA A 88 -11.34 -3.31 -0.37
CA ALA A 88 -10.18 -3.10 -1.19
C ALA A 88 -9.49 -4.42 -1.56
N ILE A 89 -9.15 -4.56 -2.83
CA ILE A 89 -8.50 -5.76 -3.38
C ILE A 89 -6.99 -5.67 -3.16
N GLU A 90 -6.41 -6.64 -2.47
CA GLU A 90 -4.97 -6.71 -2.34
C GLU A 90 -4.30 -7.01 -3.69
N ILE A 91 -3.27 -6.23 -4.00
CA ILE A 91 -2.44 -6.44 -5.19
C ILE A 91 -1.50 -7.62 -4.95
N PRO A 92 -1.34 -8.54 -5.92
CA PRO A 92 -0.39 -9.63 -5.81
C PRO A 92 1.03 -9.14 -5.51
N GLN A 93 1.65 -9.69 -4.47
CA GLN A 93 2.94 -9.24 -3.94
C GLN A 93 4.09 -9.33 -4.98
N GLN A 94 3.98 -10.24 -5.94
CA GLN A 94 4.95 -10.40 -7.02
C GLN A 94 4.86 -9.33 -8.12
N TRP A 95 3.89 -8.44 -8.05
CA TRP A 95 3.68 -7.38 -9.05
C TRP A 95 4.48 -6.12 -8.75
N HIS A 96 5.11 -6.04 -7.59
CA HIS A 96 5.93 -4.91 -7.16
C HIS A 96 7.04 -5.35 -6.21
N GLN A 97 8.03 -4.49 -6.02
CA GLN A 97 9.08 -4.72 -5.04
C GLN A 97 8.53 -4.81 -3.61
N PRO A 98 9.12 -5.67 -2.74
CA PRO A 98 8.63 -5.84 -1.39
C PRO A 98 8.64 -4.54 -0.55
N LEU A 99 7.51 -4.23 0.06
CA LEU A 99 7.33 -3.06 0.93
C LEU A 99 7.76 -3.39 2.37
N ARG A 100 9.06 -3.62 2.58
CA ARG A 100 9.62 -4.05 3.87
C ARG A 100 9.51 -2.94 4.91
N GLN A 101 8.89 -3.25 6.05
CA GLN A 101 8.85 -2.38 7.22
C GLN A 101 10.06 -2.69 8.11
N LYS A 102 10.80 -1.65 8.50
CA LYS A 102 12.01 -1.77 9.32
C LYS A 102 11.89 -0.90 10.55
N ALA A 103 12.39 -1.39 11.67
CA ALA A 103 12.63 -0.60 12.88
C ALA A 103 14.14 -0.40 13.05
N LEU A 104 14.54 0.79 13.47
CA LEU A 104 15.93 1.10 13.76
C LEU A 104 16.05 1.53 15.22
N VAL A 105 16.98 0.91 15.94
CA VAL A 105 17.33 1.33 17.29
C VAL A 105 18.23 2.56 17.19
N LEU A 106 17.71 3.70 17.64
CA LEU A 106 18.46 4.96 17.61
C LEU A 106 19.27 5.18 18.91
N ARG A 107 18.86 4.55 20.03
CA ARG A 107 19.47 4.70 21.34
C ARG A 107 19.24 3.44 22.16
N THR A 108 20.23 3.03 22.93
CA THR A 108 20.07 1.97 23.94
C THR A 108 19.26 2.47 25.14
N HIS A 109 18.42 1.59 25.67
CA HIS A 109 17.61 1.84 26.86
C HIS A 109 17.39 0.52 27.62
N PRO A 110 17.33 0.50 28.97
CA PRO A 110 17.11 -0.74 29.73
C PRO A 110 15.88 -1.55 29.31
N ALA A 111 14.81 -0.89 28.83
CA ALA A 111 13.59 -1.56 28.36
C ALA A 111 13.67 -2.04 26.90
N LEU A 112 14.77 -1.81 26.18
CA LEU A 112 14.85 -2.10 24.73
C LEU A 112 14.69 -3.60 24.43
N ASP A 113 15.37 -4.45 25.18
CA ASP A 113 15.34 -5.91 24.96
C ASP A 113 13.92 -6.47 25.21
N ALA A 114 13.27 -6.00 26.29
CA ALA A 114 11.89 -6.37 26.59
C ALA A 114 10.94 -5.94 25.45
N TYR A 115 11.09 -4.71 24.94
CA TYR A 115 10.31 -4.20 23.82
C TYR A 115 10.56 -5.00 22.54
N LEU A 116 11.81 -5.29 22.18
CA LEU A 116 12.13 -6.05 20.99
C LEU A 116 11.62 -7.49 21.06
N ASN A 117 11.66 -8.13 22.23
CA ASN A 117 11.10 -9.44 22.47
C ASN A 117 9.57 -9.41 22.34
N TRP A 118 8.91 -8.40 22.89
CA TRP A 118 7.47 -8.22 22.72
C TRP A 118 7.07 -8.00 21.26
N VAL A 119 7.77 -7.15 20.50
CA VAL A 119 7.51 -6.93 19.06
C VAL A 119 7.64 -8.22 18.24
N ARG A 120 8.49 -9.17 18.68
CA ARG A 120 8.69 -10.46 18.01
C ARG A 120 7.70 -11.54 18.47
N SER A 121 6.88 -11.26 19.46
CA SER A 121 5.91 -12.23 19.99
C SER A 121 4.83 -12.57 18.98
N ASP A 122 4.23 -13.76 19.13
CA ASP A 122 3.12 -14.20 18.27
C ASP A 122 1.89 -13.28 18.41
N THR A 123 1.68 -12.71 19.58
CA THR A 123 0.62 -11.72 19.82
C THR A 123 0.77 -10.50 18.90
N VAL A 124 1.96 -9.91 18.87
CA VAL A 124 2.22 -8.73 18.01
C VAL A 124 2.21 -9.15 16.53
N ARG A 125 2.69 -10.33 16.21
CA ARG A 125 2.61 -10.86 14.84
C ARG A 125 1.16 -10.95 14.36
N SER A 126 0.24 -11.48 15.18
CA SER A 126 -1.19 -11.52 14.86
C SER A 126 -1.74 -10.11 14.64
N MET A 127 -1.47 -9.18 15.56
CA MET A 127 -1.90 -7.78 15.44
C MET A 127 -1.43 -7.13 14.12
N ILE A 128 -0.19 -7.42 13.70
CA ILE A 128 0.37 -6.91 12.44
C ILE A 128 -0.39 -7.48 11.22
N LEU A 129 -0.70 -8.77 11.24
CA LEU A 129 -1.46 -9.42 10.17
C LEU A 129 -2.89 -8.88 10.11
N ASP A 130 -3.56 -8.75 11.26
CA ASP A 130 -4.91 -8.21 11.37
C ASP A 130 -5.00 -6.76 10.91
N ALA A 131 -3.92 -6.00 11.08
CA ALA A 131 -3.80 -4.64 10.56
C ALA A 131 -3.53 -4.56 9.03
N GLY A 132 -3.58 -5.68 8.30
CA GLY A 132 -3.42 -5.70 6.84
C GLY A 132 -1.98 -5.73 6.34
N TYR A 133 -1.01 -6.01 7.22
CA TYR A 133 0.37 -6.27 6.82
C TYR A 133 0.59 -7.76 6.53
N ARG A 134 1.77 -8.10 6.01
CA ARG A 134 2.20 -9.49 5.76
C ARG A 134 3.41 -9.82 6.62
N SER A 135 3.54 -11.10 6.99
CA SER A 135 4.74 -11.59 7.69
C SER A 135 5.98 -11.43 6.82
N CYS A 136 7.13 -11.24 7.47
CA CYS A 136 8.42 -11.44 6.82
C CYS A 136 8.67 -12.95 6.62
N PRO A 137 9.30 -13.34 5.50
CA PRO A 137 9.78 -14.71 5.36
C PRO A 137 10.88 -15.01 6.38
#